data_dfa1e452fa44f5267426d0315e4fa1a2
#
_entry.id   dfa1e452fa44f5267426d0315e4fa1a2
#
_cell.length_a   1.000
_cell.length_b   1.000
_cell.length_c   1.000
_cell.angle_alpha   90.00
_cell.angle_beta   90.00
_cell.angle_gamma   90.00
#
_symmetry.space_group_name_H-M   'P 1'
#
loop_
_entity.id
_entity.type
_entity.pdbx_description
1 polymer ?
#
loop_
_entity_poly.entity_id
_entity_poly.type
_entity_poly.pdbx_seq_one_letter_code
_entity_poly.pdbx_strand_id
1 'polypeptide(L)'
;QWIFGGDGWSYDIGFGGVDHVLASGEDVNIFVFDTEVYSNTGGQSSKATPTAAIAKFAASGKKTKKKDLGMIAMTYGYVYVAQISMGADKNQTLKAIAEAEAYPGPSLIIAYAPCINHGIRIGMGNSQLEAKKAVECGYWGMYRYNPQLRGTDKNPFVLDSKEPTGDFKEFLMGEVRY
;
A
#
# COMPACT_ATOMS: atom_id res chain seq x y z
N GLN A 1 -9.59 -9.97 -14.65
CA GLN A 1 -9.28 -10.94 -13.56
C GLN A 1 -8.67 -10.21 -12.36
N TRP A 2 -8.98 -10.70 -11.14
CA TRP A 2 -8.43 -10.13 -9.90
C TRP A 2 -7.55 -11.14 -9.17
N ILE A 3 -6.36 -10.69 -8.73
CA ILE A 3 -5.43 -11.44 -7.89
C ILE A 3 -5.27 -10.68 -6.57
N PHE A 4 -5.46 -11.37 -5.45
CA PHE A 4 -5.34 -10.78 -4.11
C PHE A 4 -4.18 -11.42 -3.35
N GLY A 5 -3.40 -10.62 -2.64
CA GLY A 5 -2.31 -11.12 -1.82
C GLY A 5 -1.75 -10.11 -0.82
N GLY A 6 -0.90 -10.58 0.07
CA GLY A 6 -0.25 -9.79 1.12
C GLY A 6 1.24 -9.55 0.84
N ASP A 7 1.95 -9.15 1.88
CA ASP A 7 3.35 -8.70 1.82
C ASP A 7 4.34 -9.70 1.25
N GLY A 8 4.33 -10.92 1.77
CA GLY A 8 5.30 -11.93 1.35
C GLY A 8 5.18 -12.25 -0.13
N TRP A 9 3.94 -12.34 -0.59
CA TRP A 9 3.66 -12.55 -2.01
C TRP A 9 4.09 -11.35 -2.87
N SER A 10 3.77 -10.14 -2.48
CA SER A 10 3.97 -8.96 -3.35
C SER A 10 5.33 -8.28 -3.18
N TYR A 11 5.90 -8.25 -1.98
CA TYR A 11 7.13 -7.52 -1.70
C TYR A 11 8.38 -8.41 -1.67
N ASP A 12 8.23 -9.70 -1.36
CA ASP A 12 9.34 -10.61 -1.07
C ASP A 12 9.37 -11.84 -1.98
N ILE A 13 9.01 -13.02 -1.46
CA ILE A 13 9.20 -14.30 -2.14
C ILE A 13 8.38 -14.42 -3.44
N GLY A 14 7.21 -13.82 -3.50
CA GLY A 14 6.34 -13.85 -4.69
C GLY A 14 6.52 -12.65 -5.62
N PHE A 15 7.42 -11.70 -5.30
CA PHE A 15 7.58 -10.48 -6.12
C PHE A 15 7.91 -10.79 -7.59
N GLY A 16 8.74 -11.79 -7.87
CA GLY A 16 9.05 -12.17 -9.24
C GLY A 16 7.81 -12.58 -10.05
N GLY A 17 6.83 -13.22 -9.42
CA GLY A 17 5.55 -13.54 -10.06
C GLY A 17 4.67 -12.31 -10.29
N VAL A 18 4.61 -11.40 -9.30
CA VAL A 18 3.90 -10.11 -9.45
C VAL A 18 4.52 -9.28 -10.57
N ASP A 19 5.83 -9.16 -10.58
CA ASP A 19 6.59 -8.45 -11.61
C ASP A 19 6.30 -9.03 -13.01
N HIS A 20 6.30 -10.35 -13.14
CA HIS A 20 5.99 -11.04 -14.40
C HIS A 20 4.57 -10.73 -14.89
N VAL A 21 3.57 -10.75 -14.01
CA VAL A 21 2.18 -10.41 -14.37
C VAL A 21 2.08 -8.94 -14.81
N LEU A 22 2.70 -8.01 -14.11
CA LEU A 22 2.72 -6.60 -14.51
C LEU A 22 3.43 -6.41 -15.86
N ALA A 23 4.53 -7.15 -16.08
CA ALA A 23 5.30 -7.09 -17.33
C ALA A 23 4.56 -7.68 -18.54
N SER A 24 3.59 -8.56 -18.32
CA SER A 24 2.87 -9.25 -19.41
C SER A 24 2.02 -8.31 -20.26
N GLY A 25 1.58 -7.18 -19.70
CA GLY A 25 0.65 -6.27 -20.38
C GLY A 25 -0.80 -6.76 -20.42
N GLU A 26 -1.08 -7.93 -19.84
CA GLU A 26 -2.42 -8.52 -19.81
C GLU A 26 -3.37 -7.74 -18.90
N ASP A 27 -4.67 -7.81 -19.18
CA ASP A 27 -5.73 -7.20 -18.37
C ASP A 27 -5.96 -8.01 -17.08
N VAL A 28 -5.11 -7.75 -16.09
CA VAL A 28 -5.14 -8.39 -14.77
C VAL A 28 -5.01 -7.34 -13.68
N ASN A 29 -5.92 -7.37 -12.74
CA ASN A 29 -5.94 -6.49 -11.58
C ASN A 29 -5.27 -7.18 -10.38
N ILE A 30 -4.21 -6.59 -9.84
CA ILE A 30 -3.51 -7.04 -8.65
C ILE A 30 -3.90 -6.17 -7.47
N PHE A 31 -4.39 -6.79 -6.39
CA PHE A 31 -4.75 -6.11 -5.15
C PHE A 31 -3.87 -6.60 -4.00
N VAL A 32 -3.06 -5.71 -3.47
CA VAL A 32 -2.12 -5.99 -2.37
C VAL A 32 -2.70 -5.46 -1.06
N PHE A 33 -2.88 -6.35 -0.08
CA PHE A 33 -3.09 -5.96 1.31
C PHE A 33 -1.73 -5.71 1.95
N ASP A 34 -1.34 -4.44 2.04
CA ASP A 34 -0.09 -4.05 2.67
C ASP A 34 -0.24 -4.01 4.18
N THR A 35 0.06 -5.12 4.81
CA THR A 35 0.05 -5.30 6.26
C THR A 35 1.40 -4.97 6.91
N GLU A 36 2.39 -4.57 6.11
CA GLU A 36 3.73 -4.16 6.53
C GLU A 36 4.54 -5.22 7.31
N VAL A 37 4.03 -6.45 7.35
CA VAL A 37 4.68 -7.64 7.93
C VAL A 37 4.11 -8.90 7.27
N TYR A 38 4.80 -10.04 7.41
CA TYR A 38 4.20 -11.35 7.13
C TYR A 38 3.10 -11.63 8.15
N SER A 39 1.87 -11.26 7.84
CA SER A 39 0.75 -11.29 8.77
C SER A 39 0.36 -12.73 9.15
N ASN A 40 0.10 -13.60 8.17
CA ASN A 40 -0.40 -14.95 8.38
C ASN A 40 0.58 -15.85 9.15
N THR A 41 1.87 -15.66 8.99
CA THR A 41 2.91 -16.46 9.64
C THR A 41 3.32 -15.92 11.00
N GLY A 42 2.77 -14.78 11.42
CA GLY A 42 2.91 -14.26 12.77
C GLY A 42 3.88 -13.07 12.93
N GLY A 43 3.95 -12.18 11.96
CA GLY A 43 4.57 -10.86 12.13
C GLY A 43 6.06 -10.80 11.85
N GLN A 44 6.57 -11.57 10.91
CA GLN A 44 7.96 -11.45 10.45
C GLN A 44 8.14 -10.18 9.61
N SER A 45 9.33 -9.61 9.69
CA SER A 45 9.71 -8.46 8.85
C SER A 45 9.68 -8.83 7.37
N SER A 46 9.04 -7.99 6.57
CA SER A 46 9.03 -8.05 5.11
C SER A 46 9.76 -6.85 4.51
N LYS A 47 9.85 -6.77 3.19
CA LYS A 47 10.31 -5.55 2.51
C LYS A 47 9.28 -4.41 2.57
N ALA A 48 8.04 -4.71 2.93
CA ALA A 48 7.02 -3.71 3.22
C ALA A 48 7.13 -3.11 4.64
N THR A 49 7.85 -3.75 5.55
CA THR A 49 8.02 -3.26 6.92
C THR A 49 8.79 -1.93 6.92
N PRO A 50 8.24 -0.86 7.53
CA PRO A 50 8.88 0.44 7.56
C PRO A 50 10.15 0.47 8.42
N THR A 51 10.97 1.48 8.19
CA THR A 51 12.14 1.76 9.05
C THR A 51 11.69 1.97 10.49
N ALA A 52 12.48 1.48 11.43
CA ALA A 52 12.28 1.51 12.89
C ALA A 52 11.18 0.57 13.42
N ALA A 53 10.23 0.10 12.60
CA ALA A 53 9.19 -0.82 13.09
C ALA A 53 9.80 -2.14 13.58
N ILE A 54 9.41 -2.55 14.78
CA ILE A 54 9.77 -3.84 15.38
C ILE A 54 8.90 -4.94 14.76
N ALA A 55 9.52 -6.03 14.36
CA ALA A 55 8.88 -7.23 13.86
C ALA A 55 9.75 -8.44 14.19
N LYS A 56 9.23 -9.67 14.03
CA LYS A 56 10.09 -10.87 14.09
C LYS A 56 11.19 -10.75 13.03
N PHE A 57 12.40 -11.13 13.39
CA PHE A 57 13.66 -10.92 12.65
C PHE A 57 14.10 -9.46 12.50
N ALA A 58 13.42 -8.52 13.16
CA ALA A 58 13.81 -7.13 13.28
C ALA A 58 13.51 -6.60 14.69
N ALA A 59 14.00 -7.31 15.73
CA ALA A 59 13.73 -7.01 17.13
C ALA A 59 14.24 -5.65 17.61
N SER A 60 15.28 -5.11 16.98
CA SER A 60 15.81 -3.77 17.25
C SER A 60 15.27 -2.69 16.28
N GLY A 61 14.17 -2.96 15.62
CA GLY A 61 13.61 -2.14 14.55
C GLY A 61 14.27 -2.38 13.19
N LYS A 62 13.46 -2.31 12.14
CA LYS A 62 13.96 -2.47 10.78
C LYS A 62 14.90 -1.32 10.39
N LYS A 63 16.05 -1.64 9.84
CA LYS A 63 17.10 -0.66 9.52
C LYS A 63 16.99 -0.10 8.09
N THR A 64 16.30 -0.79 7.20
CA THR A 64 16.16 -0.39 5.79
C THR A 64 14.79 0.19 5.49
N LYS A 65 14.72 1.04 4.46
CA LYS A 65 13.46 1.62 4.00
C LYS A 65 12.48 0.54 3.48
N LYS A 66 11.19 0.83 3.57
CA LYS A 66 10.13 0.10 2.90
C LYS A 66 10.38 0.11 1.39
N LYS A 67 10.21 -1.04 0.74
CA LYS A 67 10.21 -1.16 -0.71
C LYS A 67 9.02 -0.40 -1.28
N ASP A 68 9.25 0.47 -2.23
CA ASP A 68 8.19 1.19 -2.94
C ASP A 68 7.70 0.37 -4.14
N LEU A 69 6.71 -0.47 -3.89
CA LEU A 69 6.13 -1.35 -4.91
C LEU A 69 5.40 -0.55 -6.00
N GLY A 70 4.74 0.54 -5.61
CA GLY A 70 4.02 1.41 -6.54
C GLY A 70 4.97 2.12 -7.50
N MET A 71 6.07 2.67 -6.99
CA MET A 71 7.09 3.30 -7.83
C MET A 71 7.71 2.30 -8.83
N ILE A 72 8.00 1.08 -8.36
CA ILE A 72 8.52 0.02 -9.25
C ILE A 72 7.52 -0.29 -10.37
N ALA A 73 6.24 -0.47 -10.04
CA ALA A 73 5.20 -0.73 -11.03
C ALA A 73 5.04 0.43 -12.04
N MET A 74 5.12 1.67 -11.58
CA MET A 74 5.05 2.86 -12.45
C MET A 74 6.19 2.93 -13.47
N THR A 75 7.34 2.29 -13.21
CA THR A 75 8.47 2.27 -14.17
C THR A 75 8.15 1.55 -15.46
N TYR A 76 7.19 0.62 -15.47
CA TYR A 76 6.71 -0.02 -16.70
C TYR A 76 6.04 0.96 -17.66
N GLY A 77 5.47 2.04 -17.14
CA GLY A 77 4.86 3.10 -17.96
C GLY A 77 3.48 2.79 -18.51
N TYR A 78 3.03 1.53 -18.43
CA TYR A 78 1.71 1.06 -18.88
C TYR A 78 0.91 0.34 -17.81
N VAL A 79 1.36 0.34 -16.56
CA VAL A 79 0.65 -0.23 -15.42
C VAL A 79 -0.15 0.86 -14.73
N TYR A 80 -1.46 0.66 -14.54
CA TYR A 80 -2.26 1.50 -13.65
C TYR A 80 -1.85 1.22 -12.20
N VAL A 81 -1.60 2.25 -11.42
CA VAL A 81 -1.18 2.09 -10.01
C VAL A 81 -2.03 2.97 -9.10
N ALA A 82 -2.54 2.41 -8.02
CA ALA A 82 -3.19 3.17 -6.97
C ALA A 82 -2.72 2.75 -5.58
N GLN A 83 -2.55 3.72 -4.71
CA GLN A 83 -2.33 3.50 -3.28
C GLN A 83 -3.53 4.04 -2.52
N ILE A 84 -4.16 3.21 -1.70
CA ILE A 84 -5.46 3.48 -1.09
C ILE A 84 -5.46 3.23 0.41
N SER A 85 -6.41 3.85 1.10
CA SER A 85 -6.74 3.57 2.51
C SER A 85 -8.24 3.73 2.70
N MET A 86 -8.96 2.61 2.80
CA MET A 86 -10.43 2.61 2.94
C MET A 86 -10.89 3.35 4.21
N GLY A 87 -10.12 3.26 5.30
CA GLY A 87 -10.41 3.97 6.55
C GLY A 87 -10.31 5.48 6.42
N ALA A 88 -9.45 5.98 5.53
CA ALA A 88 -9.27 7.40 5.28
C ALA A 88 -10.28 7.97 4.28
N ASP A 89 -10.46 7.29 3.14
CA ASP A 89 -11.36 7.75 2.08
C ASP A 89 -11.94 6.56 1.29
N LYS A 90 -13.20 6.26 1.56
CA LYS A 90 -13.95 5.21 0.85
C LYS A 90 -14.23 5.57 -0.60
N ASN A 91 -14.43 6.85 -0.90
CA ASN A 91 -14.72 7.28 -2.28
C ASN A 91 -13.47 7.16 -3.16
N GLN A 92 -12.31 7.52 -2.63
CA GLN A 92 -11.03 7.32 -3.32
C GLN A 92 -10.78 5.83 -3.56
N THR A 93 -11.04 4.97 -2.58
CA THR A 93 -10.94 3.52 -2.70
C THR A 93 -11.83 2.97 -3.82
N LEU A 94 -13.12 3.32 -3.82
CA LEU A 94 -14.07 2.90 -4.85
C LEU A 94 -13.67 3.40 -6.24
N LYS A 95 -13.20 4.64 -6.33
CA LYS A 95 -12.75 5.24 -7.57
C LYS A 95 -11.53 4.51 -8.13
N ALA A 96 -10.53 4.20 -7.29
CA ALA A 96 -9.34 3.46 -7.69
C ALA A 96 -9.68 2.05 -8.22
N ILE A 97 -10.61 1.35 -7.55
CA ILE A 97 -11.08 0.03 -7.99
C ILE A 97 -11.81 0.13 -9.35
N ALA A 98 -12.71 1.10 -9.50
CA ALA A 98 -13.44 1.29 -10.75
C ALA A 98 -12.52 1.69 -11.92
N GLU A 99 -11.52 2.53 -11.67
CA GLU A 99 -10.52 2.90 -12.68
C GLU A 99 -9.64 1.70 -13.07
N ALA A 100 -9.21 0.87 -12.10
CA ALA A 100 -8.46 -0.35 -12.35
C ALA A 100 -9.26 -1.37 -13.19
N GLU A 101 -10.53 -1.57 -12.86
CA GLU A 101 -11.42 -2.47 -13.61
C GLU A 101 -11.66 -2.00 -15.04
N ALA A 102 -11.72 -0.69 -15.25
CA ALA A 102 -11.92 -0.09 -16.58
C ALA A 102 -10.63 0.03 -17.41
N TYR A 103 -9.47 -0.14 -16.78
CA TYR A 103 -8.17 0.00 -17.44
C TYR A 103 -7.85 -1.23 -18.30
N PRO A 104 -7.59 -1.08 -19.61
CA PRO A 104 -7.35 -2.21 -20.50
C PRO A 104 -5.89 -2.69 -20.46
N GLY A 105 -5.41 -3.09 -19.28
CA GLY A 105 -4.06 -3.54 -19.04
C GLY A 105 -3.83 -3.89 -17.58
N PRO A 106 -2.59 -4.19 -17.17
CA PRO A 106 -2.31 -4.58 -15.80
C PRO A 106 -2.49 -3.41 -14.84
N SER A 107 -3.13 -3.70 -13.71
CA SER A 107 -3.37 -2.74 -12.64
C SER A 107 -2.81 -3.25 -11.31
N LEU A 108 -2.28 -2.34 -10.51
CA LEU A 108 -1.79 -2.61 -9.15
C LEU A 108 -2.47 -1.67 -8.16
N ILE A 109 -3.23 -2.21 -7.22
CA ILE A 109 -3.77 -1.47 -6.09
C ILE A 109 -3.07 -1.90 -4.82
N ILE A 110 -2.52 -0.95 -4.06
CA ILE A 110 -1.85 -1.17 -2.79
C ILE A 110 -2.73 -0.57 -1.68
N ALA A 111 -3.31 -1.43 -0.86
CA ALA A 111 -4.23 -1.04 0.20
C ALA A 111 -3.54 -1.13 1.57
N TYR A 112 -3.51 -0.04 2.32
CA TYR A 112 -3.07 -0.06 3.71
C TYR A 112 -4.01 -0.93 4.54
N ALA A 113 -3.46 -1.97 5.16
CA ALA A 113 -4.21 -2.97 5.90
C ALA A 113 -3.60 -3.18 7.29
N PRO A 114 -4.01 -2.40 8.31
CA PRO A 114 -3.51 -2.56 9.68
C PRO A 114 -3.67 -4.00 10.17
N CYS A 115 -2.62 -4.55 10.73
CA CYS A 115 -2.51 -5.94 11.18
C CYS A 115 -2.46 -6.01 12.71
N ILE A 116 -2.89 -7.12 13.28
CA ILE A 116 -2.77 -7.39 14.72
C ILE A 116 -1.32 -7.23 15.22
N ASN A 117 -0.33 -7.52 14.37
CA ASN A 117 1.09 -7.39 14.70
C ASN A 117 1.58 -5.94 14.79
N HIS A 118 0.81 -4.94 14.34
CA HIS A 118 1.10 -3.53 14.60
C HIS A 118 0.95 -3.18 16.07
N GLY A 119 0.07 -3.91 16.79
CA GLY A 119 -0.20 -3.63 18.19
C GLY A 119 -0.91 -2.31 18.40
N ILE A 120 -2.00 -2.09 17.65
CA ILE A 120 -2.83 -0.87 17.78
C ILE A 120 -3.34 -0.78 19.21
N ARG A 121 -2.91 0.23 19.96
CA ARG A 121 -3.19 0.36 21.40
C ARG A 121 -4.66 0.54 21.72
N ILE A 122 -5.42 1.18 20.83
CA ILE A 122 -6.89 1.35 20.97
C ILE A 122 -7.66 0.11 20.49
N GLY A 123 -6.96 -0.96 20.10
CA GLY A 123 -7.51 -2.24 19.70
C GLY A 123 -7.88 -2.33 18.21
N MET A 124 -7.88 -3.56 17.70
CA MET A 124 -8.11 -3.88 16.26
C MET A 124 -9.50 -3.48 15.75
N GLY A 125 -10.50 -3.35 16.63
CA GLY A 125 -11.81 -2.81 16.26
C GLY A 125 -11.76 -1.37 15.70
N ASN A 126 -10.66 -0.68 15.99
CA ASN A 126 -10.38 0.68 15.50
C ASN A 126 -9.39 0.72 14.32
N SER A 127 -9.13 -0.40 13.65
CA SER A 127 -8.15 -0.49 12.55
C SER A 127 -8.41 0.51 11.42
N GLN A 128 -9.67 0.79 11.10
CA GLN A 128 -10.03 1.77 10.08
C GLN A 128 -9.78 3.22 10.56
N LEU A 129 -9.93 3.49 11.84
CA LEU A 129 -9.56 4.77 12.44
C LEU A 129 -8.04 4.95 12.42
N GLU A 130 -7.28 3.90 12.72
CA GLU A 130 -5.82 3.93 12.65
C GLU A 130 -5.33 4.13 11.21
N ALA A 131 -5.96 3.47 10.23
CA ALA A 131 -5.69 3.69 8.81
C ALA A 131 -5.96 5.14 8.37
N LYS A 132 -7.01 5.78 8.93
CA LYS A 132 -7.30 7.18 8.70
C LYS A 132 -6.20 8.08 9.29
N LYS A 133 -5.79 7.85 10.53
CA LYS A 133 -4.69 8.59 11.17
C LYS A 133 -3.38 8.49 10.39
N ALA A 134 -3.06 7.29 9.86
CA ALA A 134 -1.88 7.09 9.02
C ALA A 134 -1.86 8.03 7.80
N VAL A 135 -3.01 8.27 7.18
CA VAL A 135 -3.13 9.22 6.06
C VAL A 135 -3.08 10.66 6.54
N GLU A 136 -3.82 10.99 7.59
CA GLU A 136 -3.92 12.36 8.12
C GLU A 136 -2.58 12.90 8.65
N CYS A 137 -1.70 12.03 9.15
CA CYS A 137 -0.36 12.43 9.60
C CYS A 137 0.72 12.35 8.51
N GLY A 138 0.36 11.93 7.29
CA GLY A 138 1.31 11.80 6.18
C GLY A 138 2.18 10.53 6.21
N TYR A 139 1.87 9.56 7.09
CA TYR A 139 2.54 8.26 7.11
C TYR A 139 2.21 7.42 5.87
N TRP A 140 0.96 7.45 5.43
CA TRP A 140 0.47 6.75 4.24
C TRP A 140 -0.08 7.75 3.23
N GLY A 141 0.53 7.82 2.04
CA GLY A 141 0.05 8.66 0.94
C GLY A 141 -0.95 7.92 0.06
N MET A 142 -2.06 8.54 -0.27
CA MET A 142 -3.01 8.01 -1.25
C MET A 142 -2.78 8.69 -2.59
N TYR A 143 -2.71 7.89 -3.67
CA TYR A 143 -2.52 8.41 -5.03
C TYR A 143 -3.07 7.45 -6.07
N ARG A 144 -3.23 7.97 -7.30
CA ARG A 144 -3.53 7.17 -8.49
C ARG A 144 -2.62 7.61 -9.64
N TYR A 145 -2.15 6.62 -10.38
CA TYR A 145 -1.39 6.83 -11.60
C TYR A 145 -2.09 6.10 -12.75
N ASN A 146 -2.58 6.87 -13.74
CA ASN A 146 -3.24 6.34 -14.91
C ASN A 146 -2.40 6.62 -16.17
N PRO A 147 -1.76 5.59 -16.76
CA PRO A 147 -0.92 5.75 -17.94
C PRO A 147 -1.65 6.28 -19.18
N GLN A 148 -2.98 6.08 -19.28
CA GLN A 148 -3.79 6.59 -20.41
C GLN A 148 -3.81 8.11 -20.49
N LEU A 149 -3.47 8.80 -19.39
CA LEU A 149 -3.41 10.25 -19.37
C LEU A 149 -2.08 10.81 -19.92
N ARG A 150 -1.08 9.94 -20.16
CA ARG A 150 0.18 10.38 -20.79
C ARG A 150 -0.08 10.93 -22.19
N GLY A 151 0.54 12.05 -22.48
CA GLY A 151 0.37 12.74 -23.76
C GLY A 151 -0.94 13.51 -23.91
N THR A 152 -1.75 13.59 -22.85
CA THR A 152 -2.91 14.46 -22.76
C THR A 152 -2.55 15.74 -21.99
N ASP A 153 -3.51 16.63 -21.82
CA ASP A 153 -3.41 17.84 -20.98
C ASP A 153 -3.47 17.56 -19.47
N LYS A 154 -3.69 16.29 -19.07
CA LYS A 154 -3.84 15.86 -17.68
C LYS A 154 -2.58 15.19 -17.14
N ASN A 155 -2.28 15.44 -15.86
CA ASN A 155 -1.21 14.72 -15.18
C ASN A 155 -1.63 13.25 -14.96
N PRO A 156 -0.85 12.27 -15.41
CA PRO A 156 -1.12 10.87 -15.14
C PRO A 156 -1.07 10.51 -13.65
N PHE A 157 -0.29 11.26 -12.85
CA PHE A 157 -0.20 11.07 -11.41
C PHE A 157 -1.09 12.08 -10.67
N VAL A 158 -1.97 11.56 -9.81
CA VAL A 158 -2.85 12.36 -8.96
C VAL A 158 -2.59 12.00 -7.51
N LEU A 159 -2.11 12.96 -6.73
CA LEU A 159 -2.03 12.84 -5.28
C LEU A 159 -3.43 13.07 -4.70
N ASP A 160 -4.02 12.02 -4.14
CA ASP A 160 -5.37 12.08 -3.55
C ASP A 160 -5.34 12.49 -2.06
N SER A 161 -4.21 12.28 -1.38
CA SER A 161 -4.02 12.75 -0.01
C SER A 161 -4.01 14.27 0.05
N LYS A 162 -4.64 14.80 1.10
CA LYS A 162 -4.55 16.22 1.47
C LYS A 162 -3.25 16.49 2.21
N GLU A 163 -2.94 17.78 2.42
CA GLU A 163 -1.86 18.19 3.32
C GLU A 163 -2.06 17.56 4.70
N PRO A 164 -1.00 17.00 5.30
CA PRO A 164 -1.08 16.39 6.63
C PRO A 164 -1.55 17.39 7.68
N THR A 165 -2.50 16.97 8.50
CA THR A 165 -3.03 17.74 9.63
C THR A 165 -2.87 17.01 10.96
N GLY A 166 -2.56 15.71 10.93
CA GLY A 166 -2.35 14.87 12.11
C GLY A 166 -0.92 14.90 12.63
N ASP A 167 -0.73 14.54 13.89
CA ASP A 167 0.58 14.41 14.51
C ASP A 167 1.20 13.04 14.16
N PHE A 168 2.31 13.07 13.43
CA PHE A 168 3.04 11.87 13.03
C PHE A 168 3.56 11.07 14.24
N LYS A 169 4.04 11.77 15.29
CA LYS A 169 4.53 11.11 16.50
C LYS A 169 3.40 10.45 17.28
N GLU A 170 2.24 11.11 17.37
CA GLU A 170 1.05 10.52 18.01
C GLU A 170 0.62 9.25 17.31
N PHE A 171 0.62 9.23 15.96
CA PHE A 171 0.31 8.03 15.19
C PHE A 171 1.30 6.89 15.52
N LEU A 172 2.62 7.13 15.49
CA LEU A 172 3.61 6.11 15.82
C LEU A 172 3.44 5.58 17.24
N MET A 173 3.19 6.45 18.21
CA MET A 173 2.94 6.06 19.60
C MET A 173 1.62 5.31 19.78
N GLY A 174 0.72 5.33 18.83
CA GLY A 174 -0.51 4.54 18.78
C GLY A 174 -0.29 3.06 18.52
N GLU A 175 0.89 2.67 18.05
CA GLU A 175 1.25 1.29 17.72
C GLU A 175 2.40 0.77 18.60
N VAL A 176 2.33 -0.51 18.98
CA VAL A 176 3.36 -1.13 19.86
C VAL A 176 4.69 -1.37 19.13
N ARG A 177 4.66 -1.46 17.83
CA ARG A 177 5.85 -1.75 17.00
C ARG A 177 6.85 -0.58 16.88
N TYR A 178 6.50 0.59 17.42
CA TYR A 178 7.36 1.78 17.44
C TYR A 178 7.79 2.19 18.85
#